data_6cab11bbf4ab87044e9d41d52316cdf9
#
_entry.id   6cab11bbf4ab87044e9d41d52316cdf9
#
_cell.length_a   1.000
_cell.length_b   1.000
_cell.length_c   1.000
_cell.angle_alpha   90.00
_cell.angle_beta   90.00
_cell.angle_gamma   90.00
#
_symmetry.space_group_name_H-M   'P 1'
#
loop_
_entity.id
_entity.type
_entity.pdbx_description
1 polymer ?
#
loop_
_entity_poly.entity_id
_entity_poly.type
_entity_poly.pdbx_seq_one_letter_code
_entity_poly.pdbx_strand_id
1 'polypeptide(L)'
;LNEVVNGVAPLRESHPATVGAVMTGRGRDACRNLGLLRDPHRAVRRLAEGHVVSRDLGLAAGPGARRVFIAGRGGGVVALVVRRAGAAGGRLRYLAAVLAGLRDYRPSQAVVDGPAGASWTGEAASVLVCNGSHLGGGMRIAPVARVDDGLLDVVVLGGLGRAELALWLPTVFWGGHLANRKVRSWRAAAFRVDMTGASALQVDGELTGGLPLEITAQAGALRLLV
;
A
#
# COMPACT_ATOMS: atom_id res chain seq x y z
N LEU A 1 5.48 3.69 12.70
CA LEU A 1 6.48 4.11 11.71
C LEU A 1 5.89 5.11 10.72
N ASN A 2 4.68 4.87 10.18
CA ASN A 2 4.04 5.79 9.23
C ASN A 2 3.89 7.20 9.82
N GLU A 3 3.39 7.34 11.05
CA GLU A 3 3.25 8.64 11.73
C GLU A 3 4.60 9.37 11.87
N VAL A 4 5.66 8.65 12.25
CA VAL A 4 7.02 9.23 12.33
C VAL A 4 7.47 9.72 10.96
N VAL A 5 7.29 8.90 9.92
CA VAL A 5 7.66 9.27 8.54
C VAL A 5 6.87 10.48 8.05
N ASN A 6 5.56 10.57 8.35
CA ASN A 6 4.75 11.75 8.03
C ASN A 6 5.16 12.99 8.81
N GLY A 7 5.71 12.83 10.02
CA GLY A 7 6.26 13.95 10.81
C GLY A 7 7.60 14.45 10.30
N VAL A 8 8.48 13.58 9.80
CA VAL A 8 9.83 13.95 9.35
C VAL A 8 9.90 14.28 7.84
N ALA A 9 9.02 13.74 7.02
CA ALA A 9 9.04 13.96 5.57
C ALA A 9 8.95 15.44 5.16
N PRO A 10 8.11 16.28 5.81
CA PRO A 10 8.06 17.71 5.51
C PRO A 10 9.34 18.47 5.86
N LEU A 11 10.14 17.95 6.78
CA LEU A 11 11.38 18.59 7.27
C LEU A 11 12.61 18.26 6.41
N ARG A 12 12.45 17.44 5.39
CA ARG A 12 13.55 16.87 4.59
C ARG A 12 14.51 17.92 4.02
N GLU A 13 13.97 19.03 3.53
CA GLU A 13 14.78 20.08 2.89
C GLU A 13 15.54 20.92 3.90
N SER A 14 14.94 21.18 5.07
CA SER A 14 15.53 22.00 6.11
C SER A 14 16.36 21.20 7.12
N HIS A 15 15.90 20.01 7.47
CA HIS A 15 16.53 19.14 8.49
C HIS A 15 16.40 17.67 8.08
N PRO A 16 17.36 17.14 7.30
CA PRO A 16 17.32 15.76 6.83
C PRO A 16 17.48 14.79 8.01
N ALA A 17 16.36 14.24 8.47
CA ALA A 17 16.34 13.24 9.53
C ALA A 17 16.62 11.83 8.96
N THR A 18 17.38 11.03 9.71
CA THR A 18 17.53 9.60 9.46
C THR A 18 16.66 8.83 10.45
N VAL A 19 15.84 7.94 9.96
CA VAL A 19 14.89 7.16 10.78
C VAL A 19 15.46 5.76 11.01
N GLY A 20 15.63 5.38 12.26
CA GLY A 20 15.88 4.00 12.66
C GLY A 20 14.61 3.35 13.19
N ALA A 21 14.40 2.07 12.93
CA ALA A 21 13.21 1.38 13.40
C ALA A 21 13.52 -0.03 13.93
N VAL A 22 13.04 -0.31 15.14
CA VAL A 22 13.00 -1.66 15.71
C VAL A 22 11.57 -2.12 15.71
N MET A 23 11.27 -3.19 14.98
CA MET A 23 9.92 -3.65 14.73
C MET A 23 9.45 -4.59 15.85
N THR A 24 8.65 -4.06 16.75
CA THR A 24 8.01 -4.84 17.84
C THR A 24 6.52 -5.13 17.57
N GLY A 25 5.93 -4.47 16.56
CA GLY A 25 4.51 -4.57 16.22
C GLY A 25 4.15 -5.78 15.34
N ARG A 26 2.85 -5.95 15.13
CA ARG A 26 2.28 -7.01 14.29
C ARG A 26 2.26 -6.67 12.79
N GLY A 27 2.28 -5.39 12.41
CA GLY A 27 2.30 -4.92 11.02
C GLY A 27 3.66 -5.16 10.39
N ARG A 28 3.82 -6.27 9.67
CA ARG A 28 5.10 -6.71 9.13
C ARG A 28 5.39 -6.22 7.71
N ASP A 29 4.46 -5.49 7.09
CA ASP A 29 4.61 -5.09 5.69
C ASP A 29 5.68 -4.01 5.52
N ALA A 30 5.77 -3.04 6.43
CA ALA A 30 6.87 -2.08 6.47
C ALA A 30 8.24 -2.78 6.60
N CYS A 31 8.36 -3.80 7.48
CA CYS A 31 9.58 -4.59 7.59
C CYS A 31 9.96 -5.27 6.27
N ARG A 32 8.97 -5.90 5.62
CA ARG A 32 9.21 -6.62 4.37
C ARG A 32 9.64 -5.68 3.26
N ASN A 33 8.94 -4.54 3.13
CA ASN A 33 9.19 -3.57 2.07
C ASN A 33 10.51 -2.83 2.28
N LEU A 34 10.84 -2.48 3.51
CA LEU A 34 12.03 -1.69 3.84
C LEU A 34 13.28 -2.54 4.14
N GLY A 35 13.14 -3.88 4.17
CA GLY A 35 14.25 -4.78 4.50
C GLY A 35 14.66 -4.74 5.97
N LEU A 36 13.75 -4.34 6.88
CA LEU A 36 14.03 -4.28 8.32
C LEU A 36 14.07 -5.66 8.95
N LEU A 37 14.96 -5.83 9.92
CA LEU A 37 15.10 -7.08 10.66
C LEU A 37 13.93 -7.30 11.61
N ARG A 38 13.48 -8.55 11.71
CA ARG A 38 12.39 -8.93 12.61
C ARG A 38 12.83 -9.19 14.03
N ASP A 39 14.09 -9.57 14.21
CA ASP A 39 14.70 -9.81 15.52
C ASP A 39 15.12 -8.46 16.11
N PRO A 40 14.54 -8.04 17.25
CA PRO A 40 14.85 -6.75 17.86
C PRO A 40 16.33 -6.61 18.24
N HIS A 41 16.94 -7.65 18.75
CA HIS A 41 18.37 -7.62 19.17
C HIS A 41 19.29 -7.42 17.97
N ARG A 42 19.04 -8.12 16.87
CA ARG A 42 19.77 -7.92 15.62
C ARG A 42 19.50 -6.56 15.00
N ALA A 43 18.26 -6.06 15.09
CA ALA A 43 17.90 -4.75 14.60
C ALA A 43 18.66 -3.65 15.37
N VAL A 44 18.69 -3.69 16.71
CA VAL A 44 19.43 -2.71 17.53
C VAL A 44 20.92 -2.75 17.20
N ARG A 45 21.52 -3.94 17.07
CA ARG A 45 22.94 -4.06 16.69
C ARG A 45 23.22 -3.42 15.34
N ARG A 46 22.35 -3.66 14.36
CA ARG A 46 22.48 -3.09 13.03
C ARG A 46 22.30 -1.56 13.00
N LEU A 47 21.39 -1.04 13.82
CA LEU A 47 21.27 0.41 14.02
C LEU A 47 22.56 1.02 14.59
N ALA A 48 23.26 0.32 15.48
CA ALA A 48 24.53 0.76 16.03
C ALA A 48 25.68 0.75 14.99
N GLU A 49 25.60 -0.08 13.95
CA GLU A 49 26.55 -0.11 12.82
C GLU A 49 26.43 1.14 11.93
N GLY A 50 25.28 1.83 11.95
CA GLY A 50 25.11 3.15 11.34
C GLY A 50 24.93 3.15 9.82
N HIS A 51 24.58 2.03 9.19
CA HIS A 51 24.36 1.99 7.76
C HIS A 51 23.07 2.70 7.36
N VAL A 52 23.17 3.72 6.51
CA VAL A 52 22.04 4.51 6.02
C VAL A 52 21.77 4.17 4.56
N VAL A 53 20.51 3.85 4.25
CA VAL A 53 20.03 3.67 2.88
C VAL A 53 18.91 4.66 2.57
N SER A 54 18.79 5.04 1.30
CA SER A 54 17.65 5.82 0.83
C SER A 54 16.52 4.90 0.40
N ARG A 55 15.29 5.28 0.75
CA ARG A 55 14.07 4.58 0.33
C ARG A 55 13.05 5.58 -0.19
N ASP A 56 12.27 5.14 -1.15
CA ASP A 56 11.21 5.93 -1.74
C ASP A 56 10.00 5.96 -0.81
N LEU A 57 9.22 7.01 -0.92
CA LEU A 57 7.90 7.13 -0.31
C LEU A 57 6.87 7.43 -1.39
N GLY A 58 5.66 6.95 -1.23
CA GLY A 58 4.55 7.47 -2.01
C GLY A 58 3.98 8.69 -1.32
N LEU A 59 3.68 9.75 -2.08
CA LEU A 59 2.93 10.91 -1.62
C LEU A 59 1.56 10.90 -2.26
N ALA A 60 0.52 10.90 -1.45
CA ALA A 60 -0.85 11.07 -1.89
C ALA A 60 -1.37 12.44 -1.50
N ALA A 61 -1.84 13.20 -2.48
CA ALA A 61 -2.45 14.50 -2.32
C ALA A 61 -3.90 14.47 -2.80
N GLY A 62 -4.81 15.01 -2.03
CA GLY A 62 -6.23 15.09 -2.35
C GLY A 62 -6.94 16.15 -1.52
N PRO A 63 -8.27 16.29 -1.66
CA PRO A 63 -9.03 17.28 -0.92
C PRO A 63 -8.78 17.18 0.59
N GLY A 64 -8.14 18.21 1.15
CA GLY A 64 -7.94 18.37 2.59
C GLY A 64 -6.77 17.61 3.22
N ALA A 65 -5.98 16.84 2.47
CA ALA A 65 -4.83 16.14 3.05
C ALA A 65 -3.71 15.83 2.04
N ARG A 66 -2.47 15.99 2.51
CA ARG A 66 -1.27 15.39 1.91
C ARG A 66 -0.70 14.38 2.89
N ARG A 67 -0.42 13.20 2.42
CA ARG A 67 0.11 12.15 3.30
C ARG A 67 1.07 11.24 2.55
N VAL A 68 2.22 10.98 3.15
CA VAL A 68 3.17 10.00 2.62
C VAL A 68 2.82 8.59 3.10
N PHE A 69 3.21 7.60 2.33
CA PHE A 69 3.04 6.19 2.66
C PHE A 69 4.28 5.37 2.29
N ILE A 70 4.50 4.32 3.06
CA ILE A 70 5.65 3.42 2.93
C ILE A 70 5.30 2.22 2.04
N ALA A 71 4.15 1.60 2.28
CA ALA A 71 3.76 0.37 1.60
C ALA A 71 2.79 0.63 0.45
N GLY A 72 1.68 1.29 0.71
CA GLY A 72 0.70 1.56 -0.34
C GLY A 72 -0.58 2.22 0.15
N ARG A 73 -1.35 2.67 -0.82
CA ARG A 73 -2.66 3.30 -0.65
C ARG A 73 -3.67 2.70 -1.61
N GLY A 74 -4.94 2.65 -1.20
CA GLY A 74 -5.98 2.20 -2.12
C GLY A 74 -7.37 2.17 -1.53
N GLY A 75 -8.33 1.83 -2.40
CA GLY A 75 -9.74 1.76 -2.11
C GLY A 75 -10.39 0.44 -2.54
N GLY A 76 -11.65 0.27 -2.20
CA GLY A 76 -12.46 -0.87 -2.57
C GLY A 76 -12.43 -2.01 -1.57
N VAL A 77 -12.57 -3.26 -2.04
CA VAL A 77 -12.71 -4.44 -1.17
C VAL A 77 -11.53 -4.64 -0.21
N VAL A 78 -10.31 -4.30 -0.63
CA VAL A 78 -9.13 -4.41 0.24
C VAL A 78 -9.25 -3.48 1.44
N ALA A 79 -9.70 -2.25 1.24
CA ALA A 79 -9.93 -1.31 2.33
C ALA A 79 -11.07 -1.76 3.26
N LEU A 80 -12.12 -2.40 2.71
CA LEU A 80 -13.20 -2.99 3.51
C LEU A 80 -12.67 -4.13 4.40
N VAL A 81 -11.83 -5.00 3.86
CA VAL A 81 -11.21 -6.10 4.62
C VAL A 81 -10.32 -5.55 5.74
N VAL A 82 -9.46 -4.56 5.43
CA VAL A 82 -8.59 -3.90 6.42
C VAL A 82 -9.43 -3.29 7.55
N ARG A 83 -10.51 -2.57 7.21
CA ARG A 83 -11.44 -1.98 8.18
C ARG A 83 -12.04 -3.01 9.13
N ARG A 84 -12.41 -4.19 8.63
CA ARG A 84 -13.05 -5.25 9.42
C ARG A 84 -12.07 -6.12 10.19
N ALA A 85 -10.88 -6.34 9.63
CA ALA A 85 -9.84 -7.09 10.32
C ALA A 85 -9.37 -6.38 11.58
N GLY A 86 -9.34 -5.04 11.57
CA GLY A 86 -8.87 -4.23 12.69
C GLY A 86 -7.45 -4.60 13.11
N ALA A 87 -7.02 -4.10 14.28
CA ALA A 87 -5.72 -4.42 14.87
C ALA A 87 -5.66 -5.82 15.53
N ALA A 88 -6.78 -6.50 15.66
CA ALA A 88 -6.88 -7.78 16.36
C ALA A 88 -6.51 -8.95 15.42
N GLY A 89 -5.34 -9.55 15.63
CA GLY A 89 -4.78 -10.60 14.80
C GLY A 89 -5.38 -11.98 15.03
N GLY A 90 -5.20 -12.84 14.00
CA GLY A 90 -5.55 -14.25 13.98
C GLY A 90 -6.09 -14.64 12.60
N ARG A 91 -5.68 -15.82 12.09
CA ARG A 91 -6.08 -16.30 10.74
C ARG A 91 -7.60 -16.39 10.58
N LEU A 92 -8.32 -16.84 11.61
CA LEU A 92 -9.77 -16.97 11.59
C LEU A 92 -10.48 -15.62 11.54
N ARG A 93 -10.00 -14.62 12.28
CA ARG A 93 -10.56 -13.26 12.25
C ARG A 93 -10.30 -12.58 10.91
N TYR A 94 -9.13 -12.77 10.33
CA TYR A 94 -8.83 -12.27 8.99
C TYR A 94 -9.76 -12.91 7.96
N LEU A 95 -9.95 -14.24 7.99
CA LEU A 95 -10.89 -14.94 7.10
C LEU A 95 -12.32 -14.43 7.29
N ALA A 96 -12.77 -14.25 8.52
CA ALA A 96 -14.08 -13.66 8.81
C ALA A 96 -14.21 -12.22 8.26
N ALA A 97 -13.16 -11.41 8.38
CA ALA A 97 -13.11 -10.06 7.82
C ALA A 97 -13.19 -10.06 6.28
N VAL A 98 -12.50 -11.01 5.65
CA VAL A 98 -12.57 -11.23 4.19
C VAL A 98 -13.99 -11.61 3.77
N LEU A 99 -14.59 -12.62 4.40
CA LEU A 99 -15.95 -13.06 4.08
C LEU A 99 -16.98 -11.94 4.30
N ALA A 100 -16.86 -11.20 5.40
CA ALA A 100 -17.71 -10.06 5.68
C ALA A 100 -17.46 -8.90 4.68
N GLY A 101 -16.20 -8.66 4.28
CA GLY A 101 -15.87 -7.70 3.24
C GLY A 101 -16.48 -8.07 1.88
N LEU A 102 -16.41 -9.35 1.52
CA LEU A 102 -17.02 -9.86 0.29
C LEU A 102 -18.56 -9.76 0.30
N ARG A 103 -19.19 -9.95 1.47
CA ARG A 103 -20.64 -9.80 1.62
C ARG A 103 -21.10 -8.38 1.29
N ASP A 104 -20.39 -7.38 1.79
CA ASP A 104 -20.74 -5.96 1.62
C ASP A 104 -20.09 -5.34 0.40
N TYR A 105 -19.27 -6.11 -0.30
CA TYR A 105 -18.60 -5.64 -1.49
C TYR A 105 -19.59 -5.24 -2.58
N ARG A 106 -19.37 -4.05 -3.12
CA ARG A 106 -19.97 -3.56 -4.37
C ARG A 106 -18.83 -3.00 -5.22
N PRO A 107 -18.81 -3.31 -6.53
CA PRO A 107 -17.84 -2.67 -7.42
C PRO A 107 -18.07 -1.16 -7.45
N SER A 108 -17.00 -0.40 -7.62
CA SER A 108 -17.04 1.05 -7.77
C SER A 108 -16.55 1.41 -9.17
N GLN A 109 -17.08 2.48 -9.76
CA GLN A 109 -16.47 3.04 -10.96
C GLN A 109 -15.16 3.67 -10.56
N ALA A 110 -14.10 3.35 -11.29
CA ALA A 110 -12.78 3.89 -11.03
C ALA A 110 -12.12 4.40 -12.30
N VAL A 111 -11.32 5.45 -12.14
CA VAL A 111 -10.47 6.03 -13.16
C VAL A 111 -9.05 6.03 -12.61
N VAL A 112 -8.14 5.51 -13.40
CA VAL A 112 -6.70 5.54 -13.14
C VAL A 112 -6.05 6.20 -14.35
N ASP A 113 -5.36 7.31 -14.13
CA ASP A 113 -4.61 8.02 -15.14
C ASP A 113 -3.13 8.05 -14.76
N GLY A 114 -2.29 7.63 -15.67
CA GLY A 114 -0.84 7.65 -15.55
C GLY A 114 -0.17 7.95 -16.88
N PRO A 115 1.13 8.20 -16.89
CA PRO A 115 1.88 8.50 -18.11
C PRO A 115 1.95 7.29 -19.05
N ALA A 116 2.33 7.54 -20.32
CA ALA A 116 2.63 6.53 -21.35
C ALA A 116 1.49 5.49 -21.57
N GLY A 117 0.23 5.93 -21.52
CA GLY A 117 -0.92 5.06 -21.76
C GLY A 117 -1.30 4.15 -20.58
N ALA A 118 -0.74 4.40 -19.40
CA ALA A 118 -1.15 3.76 -18.16
C ALA A 118 -2.50 4.32 -17.66
N SER A 119 -3.55 4.24 -18.50
CA SER A 119 -4.89 4.70 -18.16
C SER A 119 -5.88 3.55 -18.17
N TRP A 120 -6.85 3.63 -17.25
CA TRP A 120 -7.90 2.63 -17.14
C TRP A 120 -9.16 3.26 -16.54
N THR A 121 -10.30 2.87 -17.10
CA THR A 121 -11.62 3.28 -16.59
C THR A 121 -12.55 2.08 -16.61
N GLY A 122 -13.32 1.90 -15.56
CA GLY A 122 -14.30 0.84 -15.47
C GLY A 122 -14.70 0.48 -14.05
N GLU A 123 -15.45 -0.61 -13.92
CA GLU A 123 -15.77 -1.16 -12.60
C GLU A 123 -14.55 -1.83 -11.97
N ALA A 124 -14.21 -1.42 -10.74
CA ALA A 124 -13.13 -1.99 -9.97
C ALA A 124 -13.61 -2.56 -8.63
N ALA A 125 -13.07 -3.70 -8.27
CA ALA A 125 -13.15 -4.25 -6.92
C ALA A 125 -12.21 -3.52 -5.96
N SER A 126 -11.03 -3.16 -6.45
CA SER A 126 -10.06 -2.31 -5.75
C SER A 126 -9.12 -1.64 -6.74
N VAL A 127 -8.66 -0.46 -6.37
CA VAL A 127 -7.48 0.19 -6.94
C VAL A 127 -6.46 0.37 -5.84
N LEU A 128 -5.25 -0.12 -6.05
CA LEU A 128 -4.16 -0.09 -5.10
C LEU A 128 -2.93 0.54 -5.75
N VAL A 129 -2.34 1.54 -5.12
CA VAL A 129 -1.07 2.16 -5.53
C VAL A 129 -0.03 1.77 -4.50
N CYS A 130 0.96 1.03 -4.92
CA CYS A 130 1.95 0.38 -4.07
C CYS A 130 3.33 1.02 -4.30
N ASN A 131 4.01 1.37 -3.22
CA ASN A 131 5.42 1.73 -3.20
C ASN A 131 6.29 0.51 -2.92
N GLY A 132 5.74 -0.47 -2.19
CA GLY A 132 6.41 -1.72 -1.91
C GLY A 132 5.58 -2.94 -2.30
N SER A 133 6.19 -4.10 -2.32
CA SER A 133 5.57 -5.33 -2.81
C SER A 133 4.48 -5.89 -1.90
N HIS A 134 4.51 -5.58 -0.61
CA HIS A 134 3.60 -6.15 0.39
C HIS A 134 2.68 -5.10 0.99
N LEU A 135 1.39 -5.43 1.09
CA LEU A 135 0.36 -4.59 1.67
C LEU A 135 -0.71 -5.46 2.35
N GLY A 136 -1.29 -4.96 3.45
CA GLY A 136 -2.46 -5.56 4.08
C GLY A 136 -2.21 -6.89 4.81
N GLY A 137 -1.08 -7.02 5.51
CA GLY A 137 -0.79 -8.18 6.34
C GLY A 137 -0.05 -9.32 5.62
N GLY A 138 0.79 -8.95 4.66
CA GLY A 138 1.67 -9.89 3.94
C GLY A 138 1.15 -10.29 2.56
N MET A 139 0.10 -9.67 2.07
CA MET A 139 -0.34 -9.84 0.69
C MET A 139 0.68 -9.23 -0.26
N ARG A 140 1.12 -10.01 -1.25
CA ARG A 140 2.07 -9.61 -2.30
C ARG A 140 1.31 -8.97 -3.46
N ILE A 141 0.76 -7.79 -3.22
CA ILE A 141 -0.13 -7.09 -4.17
C ILE A 141 0.61 -6.67 -5.44
N ALA A 142 1.81 -6.12 -5.28
CA ALA A 142 2.66 -5.70 -6.38
C ALA A 142 4.02 -6.43 -6.29
N PRO A 143 4.13 -7.69 -6.73
CA PRO A 143 5.31 -8.54 -6.51
C PRO A 143 6.62 -7.97 -7.03
N VAL A 144 6.56 -7.08 -8.02
CA VAL A 144 7.72 -6.46 -8.67
C VAL A 144 8.05 -5.06 -8.15
N ALA A 145 7.20 -4.51 -7.26
CA ALA A 145 7.40 -3.19 -6.69
C ALA A 145 8.69 -3.13 -5.85
N ARG A 146 9.41 -2.03 -5.99
CA ARG A 146 10.66 -1.74 -5.28
C ARG A 146 10.54 -0.39 -4.60
N VAL A 147 11.16 -0.25 -3.44
CA VAL A 147 11.15 0.96 -2.62
C VAL A 147 12.38 1.85 -2.88
N ASP A 148 13.05 1.70 -4.02
CA ASP A 148 14.32 2.35 -4.35
C ASP A 148 14.52 2.60 -5.86
N ASP A 149 13.43 2.63 -6.65
CA ASP A 149 13.49 2.82 -8.11
C ASP A 149 12.74 4.08 -8.60
N GLY A 150 12.20 4.88 -7.67
CA GLY A 150 11.49 6.12 -7.97
C GLY A 150 10.11 5.90 -8.61
N LEU A 151 9.56 4.68 -8.55
CA LEU A 151 8.31 4.31 -9.20
C LEU A 151 7.28 3.80 -8.21
N LEU A 152 6.03 3.87 -8.62
CA LEU A 152 4.88 3.26 -7.95
C LEU A 152 4.25 2.22 -8.86
N ASP A 153 3.75 1.14 -8.27
CA ASP A 153 3.01 0.10 -8.97
C ASP A 153 1.50 0.26 -8.67
N VAL A 154 0.71 0.53 -9.70
CA VAL A 154 -0.75 0.51 -9.61
C VAL A 154 -1.24 -0.88 -9.94
N VAL A 155 -2.12 -1.42 -9.10
CA VAL A 155 -2.84 -2.67 -9.35
C VAL A 155 -4.34 -2.41 -9.28
N VAL A 156 -5.03 -2.65 -10.38
CA VAL A 156 -6.48 -2.57 -10.49
C VAL A 156 -7.05 -3.98 -10.49
N LEU A 157 -7.84 -4.30 -9.50
CA LEU A 157 -8.71 -5.46 -9.51
C LEU A 157 -10.01 -5.03 -10.22
N GLY A 158 -10.15 -5.33 -11.50
CA GLY A 158 -11.31 -4.95 -12.32
C GLY A 158 -12.61 -5.54 -11.79
N GLY A 159 -13.70 -5.40 -12.53
CA GLY A 159 -15.04 -5.84 -12.12
C GLY A 159 -15.13 -7.34 -11.81
N LEU A 160 -14.52 -7.75 -10.72
CA LEU A 160 -14.56 -9.12 -10.20
C LEU A 160 -15.84 -9.30 -9.37
N GLY A 161 -16.62 -10.32 -9.68
CA GLY A 161 -17.74 -10.74 -8.85
C GLY A 161 -17.29 -11.33 -7.50
N ARG A 162 -18.21 -11.45 -6.54
CA ARG A 162 -17.89 -11.98 -5.21
C ARG A 162 -17.28 -13.39 -5.25
N ALA A 163 -17.78 -14.27 -6.11
CA ALA A 163 -17.27 -15.62 -6.29
C ALA A 163 -15.84 -15.60 -6.87
N GLU A 164 -15.60 -14.74 -7.87
CA GLU A 164 -14.27 -14.58 -8.46
C GLU A 164 -13.28 -14.03 -7.41
N LEU A 165 -13.68 -13.01 -6.63
CA LEU A 165 -12.87 -12.48 -5.54
C LEU A 165 -12.54 -13.56 -4.51
N ALA A 166 -13.52 -14.37 -4.11
CA ALA A 166 -13.28 -15.47 -3.16
C ALA A 166 -12.26 -16.48 -3.70
N LEU A 167 -12.31 -16.78 -4.99
CA LEU A 167 -11.38 -17.70 -5.65
C LEU A 167 -9.98 -17.11 -5.79
N TRP A 168 -9.86 -15.84 -6.20
CA TRP A 168 -8.58 -15.22 -6.50
C TRP A 168 -7.90 -14.58 -5.28
N LEU A 169 -8.65 -14.23 -4.23
CA LEU A 169 -8.12 -13.56 -3.05
C LEU A 169 -6.97 -14.35 -2.35
N PRO A 170 -7.02 -15.68 -2.20
CA PRO A 170 -5.89 -16.42 -1.64
C PRO A 170 -4.59 -16.24 -2.45
N THR A 171 -4.70 -16.06 -3.75
CA THR A 171 -3.53 -15.95 -4.64
C THR A 171 -2.74 -14.66 -4.46
N VAL A 172 -3.32 -13.65 -3.79
CA VAL A 172 -2.63 -12.37 -3.50
C VAL A 172 -1.40 -12.56 -2.59
N PHE A 173 -1.36 -13.65 -1.80
CA PHE A 173 -0.21 -13.88 -0.92
C PHE A 173 1.08 -14.26 -1.65
N TRP A 174 0.98 -14.70 -2.90
CA TRP A 174 2.15 -15.02 -3.74
C TRP A 174 2.15 -14.29 -5.09
N GLY A 175 1.20 -13.36 -5.31
CA GLY A 175 1.11 -12.55 -6.52
C GLY A 175 0.37 -13.22 -7.67
N GLY A 176 -0.25 -14.39 -7.46
CA GLY A 176 -0.96 -15.15 -8.49
C GLY A 176 -2.17 -14.42 -9.08
N HIS A 177 -2.76 -13.47 -8.35
CA HIS A 177 -3.88 -12.66 -8.82
C HIS A 177 -3.55 -11.88 -10.11
N LEU A 178 -2.29 -11.56 -10.37
CA LEU A 178 -1.88 -10.88 -11.61
C LEU A 178 -2.09 -11.73 -12.88
N ALA A 179 -2.26 -13.04 -12.75
CA ALA A 179 -2.61 -13.92 -13.87
C ALA A 179 -4.09 -13.79 -14.31
N ASN A 180 -4.93 -13.17 -13.50
CA ASN A 180 -6.34 -12.94 -13.86
C ASN A 180 -6.44 -11.83 -14.91
N ARG A 181 -7.15 -12.11 -16.01
CA ARG A 181 -7.32 -11.16 -17.13
C ARG A 181 -8.06 -9.87 -16.76
N LYS A 182 -8.79 -9.84 -15.68
CA LYS A 182 -9.47 -8.64 -15.14
C LYS A 182 -8.57 -7.82 -14.23
N VAL A 183 -7.39 -8.33 -13.87
CA VAL A 183 -6.40 -7.58 -13.11
C VAL A 183 -5.47 -6.86 -14.09
N ARG A 184 -5.22 -5.60 -13.79
CA ARG A 184 -4.30 -4.75 -14.55
C ARG A 184 -3.25 -4.18 -13.62
N SER A 185 -2.05 -4.01 -14.14
CA SER A 185 -0.98 -3.34 -13.40
C SER A 185 -0.14 -2.47 -14.33
N TRP A 186 0.30 -1.33 -13.81
CA TRP A 186 1.20 -0.39 -14.47
C TRP A 186 2.21 0.12 -13.46
N ARG A 187 3.30 0.63 -13.97
CA ARG A 187 4.35 1.24 -13.17
C ARG A 187 4.68 2.62 -13.71
N ALA A 188 4.69 3.63 -12.84
CA ALA A 188 5.07 5.00 -13.18
C ALA A 188 5.41 5.83 -11.93
N ALA A 189 6.03 6.99 -12.13
CA ALA A 189 6.35 7.90 -11.03
C ALA A 189 5.12 8.65 -10.47
N ALA A 190 4.03 8.72 -11.23
CA ALA A 190 2.82 9.42 -10.81
C ALA A 190 1.55 8.76 -11.38
N PHE A 191 0.49 8.83 -10.60
CA PHE A 191 -0.86 8.41 -10.99
C PHE A 191 -1.90 9.36 -10.41
N ARG A 192 -2.97 9.56 -11.16
CA ARG A 192 -4.23 10.10 -10.64
C ARG A 192 -5.23 8.95 -10.49
N VAL A 193 -5.86 8.88 -9.34
CA VAL A 193 -6.84 7.83 -9.03
C VAL A 193 -8.12 8.47 -8.53
N ASP A 194 -9.24 8.08 -9.14
CA ASP A 194 -10.57 8.42 -8.69
C ASP A 194 -11.43 7.15 -8.56
N MET A 195 -12.32 7.11 -7.58
CA MET A 195 -13.24 6.00 -7.37
C MET A 195 -14.57 6.53 -6.86
N THR A 196 -15.60 6.47 -7.68
CA THR A 196 -16.94 6.89 -7.30
C THR A 196 -17.61 5.85 -6.41
N GLY A 197 -18.11 6.27 -5.25
CA GLY A 197 -18.80 5.38 -4.31
C GLY A 197 -17.88 4.46 -3.52
N ALA A 198 -16.56 4.67 -3.56
CA ALA A 198 -15.65 3.91 -2.72
C ALA A 198 -15.93 4.20 -1.24
N SER A 199 -16.42 3.20 -0.53
CA SER A 199 -16.87 3.32 0.86
C SER A 199 -15.72 3.43 1.87
N ALA A 200 -14.48 3.18 1.44
CA ALA A 200 -13.29 3.27 2.28
C ALA A 200 -12.03 3.43 1.43
N LEU A 201 -11.15 4.30 1.90
CA LEU A 201 -9.77 4.43 1.44
C LEU A 201 -8.84 4.06 2.58
N GLN A 202 -7.70 3.48 2.26
CA GLN A 202 -6.68 3.14 3.24
C GLN A 202 -5.29 3.63 2.80
N VAL A 203 -4.46 3.97 3.77
CA VAL A 203 -3.02 4.29 3.62
C VAL A 203 -2.27 3.45 4.64
N ASP A 204 -1.34 2.61 4.19
CA ASP A 204 -0.54 1.73 5.06
C ASP A 204 -1.36 0.95 6.10
N GLY A 205 -2.62 0.63 5.80
CA GLY A 205 -3.55 -0.07 6.68
C GLY A 205 -4.43 0.82 7.57
N GLU A 206 -4.28 2.14 7.50
CA GLU A 206 -5.14 3.11 8.20
C GLU A 206 -6.20 3.67 7.26
N LEU A 207 -7.42 3.84 7.76
CA LEU A 207 -8.51 4.44 6.98
C LEU A 207 -8.31 5.93 6.83
N THR A 208 -8.49 6.43 5.62
CA THR A 208 -8.43 7.86 5.30
C THR A 208 -9.56 8.24 4.35
N GLY A 209 -9.85 9.52 4.25
CA GLY A 209 -10.85 10.05 3.32
C GLY A 209 -10.22 10.81 2.15
N GLY A 210 -11.05 11.11 1.16
CA GLY A 210 -10.78 12.04 0.06
C GLY A 210 -10.35 11.37 -1.26
N LEU A 211 -11.16 11.59 -2.27
CA LEU A 211 -10.90 11.34 -3.70
C LEU A 211 -11.34 12.60 -4.46
N PRO A 212 -10.79 12.89 -5.63
CA PRO A 212 -9.70 12.19 -6.32
C PRO A 212 -8.34 12.38 -5.65
N LEU A 213 -7.37 11.51 -5.99
CA LEU A 213 -6.02 11.55 -5.46
C LEU A 213 -5.00 11.70 -6.57
N GLU A 214 -4.07 12.60 -6.36
CA GLU A 214 -2.79 12.62 -7.07
C GLU A 214 -1.77 11.90 -6.23
N ILE A 215 -1.12 10.90 -6.81
CA ILE A 215 -0.18 10.05 -6.11
C ILE A 215 1.15 10.07 -6.87
N THR A 216 2.22 10.45 -6.18
CA THR A 216 3.56 10.59 -6.77
C THR A 216 4.60 9.81 -5.97
N ALA A 217 5.57 9.24 -6.66
CA ALA A 217 6.76 8.71 -6.04
C ALA A 217 7.67 9.86 -5.56
N GLN A 218 8.15 9.74 -4.35
CA GLN A 218 9.16 10.63 -3.77
C GLN A 218 10.46 9.84 -3.64
N ALA A 219 11.26 9.86 -4.71
CA ALA A 219 12.48 9.09 -4.80
C ALA A 219 13.46 9.46 -3.68
N GLY A 220 13.99 8.45 -2.99
CA GLY A 220 14.96 8.59 -1.91
C GLY A 220 14.49 9.46 -0.74
N ALA A 221 13.17 9.62 -0.56
CA ALA A 221 12.61 10.57 0.42
C ALA A 221 12.80 10.15 1.87
N LEU A 222 13.06 8.87 2.14
CA LEU A 222 13.31 8.34 3.47
C LEU A 222 14.78 7.91 3.61
N ARG A 223 15.53 8.55 4.50
CA ARG A 223 16.81 8.03 4.96
C ARG A 223 16.55 7.05 6.09
N LEU A 224 16.87 5.80 5.87
CA LEU A 224 16.59 4.70 6.77
C LEU A 224 17.90 4.08 7.27
N LEU A 225 18.02 3.95 8.59
CA LEU A 225 19.08 3.22 9.24
C LEU A 225 18.73 1.72 9.23
N VAL A 226 19.59 0.89 8.63
CA VAL A 226 19.34 -0.54 8.42
C VAL A 226 20.52 -1.38 8.91
#